data_0c02f10f8d2ed9c7bfbfe9256390aef0
#
_entry.id   0c02f10f8d2ed9c7bfbfe9256390aef0
#
_cell.length_a   1.000
_cell.length_b   1.000
_cell.length_c   1.000
_cell.angle_alpha   90.00
_cell.angle_beta   90.00
_cell.angle_gamma   90.00
#
_symmetry.space_group_name_H-M   'P 1'
#
loop_
_entity.id
_entity.type
_entity.pdbx_description
1 polymer ?
#
loop_
_entity_poly.entity_id
_entity_poly.type
_entity_poly.pdbx_seq_one_letter_code
_entity_poly.pdbx_strand_id
1 'polypeptide(L)'
;MTAQEQNLEIRLSLSRDAFHLEVDLRLPSSGITVLFGPSGSGKTTMLRCLAGLDRADGRVAIGGQIWQDTVKGIHLPTWQRDLGYVFQESSLFEHLDVQRNLNYGIDRIKKPGLTESLDQAIDLLGIRHLLSRPVDGLSGGERQRVAIARALAMQPKLLLLDEPLASLDQNRKQEILPWLEGLHQGLSIPIIYVTHSRDELARLADHLVI
;
A
#
# COMPACT_ATOMS: atom_id res chain seq x y z
N MET A 1 16.54 -16.61 13.48
CA MET A 1 16.27 -15.89 12.22
C MET A 1 17.21 -14.70 12.16
N THR A 2 18.09 -14.68 11.18
CA THR A 2 19.07 -13.59 10.99
C THR A 2 18.35 -12.35 10.46
N ALA A 3 18.86 -11.15 10.77
CA ALA A 3 18.28 -9.87 10.30
C ALA A 3 18.13 -9.78 8.76
N GLN A 4 18.80 -10.64 8.00
CA GLN A 4 18.69 -10.75 6.54
C GLN A 4 17.38 -11.40 6.06
N GLU A 5 16.68 -12.19 6.91
CA GLU A 5 15.43 -12.89 6.53
C GLU A 5 14.19 -11.99 6.64
N GLN A 6 14.31 -10.79 7.19
CA GLN A 6 13.19 -9.88 7.42
C GLN A 6 13.04 -8.77 6.34
N ASN A 7 14.00 -8.62 5.43
CA ASN A 7 14.00 -7.53 4.45
C ASN A 7 13.07 -7.81 3.27
N LEU A 8 12.59 -6.73 2.65
CA LEU A 8 11.92 -6.73 1.35
C LEU A 8 13.01 -6.69 0.26
N GLU A 9 13.14 -7.77 -0.52
CA GLU A 9 14.03 -7.87 -1.67
C GLU A 9 13.24 -7.67 -2.96
N ILE A 10 13.66 -6.70 -3.77
CA ILE A 10 13.01 -6.32 -5.02
C ILE A 10 14.08 -6.25 -6.11
N ARG A 11 14.06 -7.19 -7.04
CA ARG A 11 14.82 -7.12 -8.30
C ARG A 11 13.84 -7.31 -9.42
N LEU A 12 13.65 -6.28 -10.23
CA LEU A 12 12.66 -6.30 -11.30
C LEU A 12 13.28 -5.68 -12.55
N SER A 13 13.01 -6.32 -13.69
CA SER A 13 13.32 -5.81 -15.03
C SER A 13 12.07 -5.89 -15.88
N LEU A 14 11.65 -4.76 -16.46
CA LEU A 14 10.49 -4.66 -17.33
C LEU A 14 10.82 -3.75 -18.52
N SER A 15 10.62 -4.26 -19.72
CA SER A 15 10.72 -3.48 -20.95
C SER A 15 9.38 -3.47 -21.67
N ARG A 16 8.87 -2.26 -22.00
CA ARG A 16 7.67 -2.05 -22.79
C ARG A 16 7.91 -0.90 -23.75
N ASP A 17 7.94 -1.19 -25.04
CA ASP A 17 8.22 -0.20 -26.08
C ASP A 17 9.49 0.63 -25.77
N ALA A 18 9.33 1.94 -25.59
CA ALA A 18 10.43 2.86 -25.23
C ALA A 18 10.67 2.98 -23.71
N PHE A 19 9.86 2.31 -22.87
CA PHE A 19 9.97 2.37 -21.41
C PHE A 19 10.74 1.15 -20.89
N HIS A 20 11.77 1.42 -20.08
CA HIS A 20 12.55 0.41 -19.40
C HIS A 20 12.62 0.69 -17.91
N LEU A 21 12.24 -0.29 -17.10
CA LEU A 21 12.33 -0.24 -15.64
C LEU A 21 13.33 -1.30 -15.17
N GLU A 22 14.34 -0.88 -14.44
CA GLU A 22 15.28 -1.78 -13.76
C GLU A 22 15.39 -1.37 -12.29
N VAL A 23 15.17 -2.31 -11.39
CA VAL A 23 15.14 -2.08 -9.94
C VAL A 23 15.95 -3.17 -9.25
N ASP A 24 16.89 -2.79 -8.38
CA ASP A 24 17.54 -3.68 -7.40
C ASP A 24 17.57 -2.99 -6.04
N LEU A 25 16.63 -3.34 -5.18
CA LEU A 25 16.44 -2.72 -3.87
C LEU A 25 16.35 -3.77 -2.77
N ARG A 26 16.92 -3.42 -1.62
CA ARG A 26 16.71 -4.12 -0.36
C ARG A 26 16.20 -3.11 0.65
N LEU A 27 14.94 -3.25 1.01
CA LEU A 27 14.25 -2.33 1.89
C LEU A 27 14.02 -2.96 3.27
N PRO A 28 13.95 -2.15 4.33
CA PRO A 28 13.64 -2.64 5.68
C PRO A 28 12.27 -3.34 5.73
N SER A 29 12.12 -4.21 6.71
CA SER A 29 10.89 -4.96 7.00
C SER A 29 9.83 -4.18 7.76
N SER A 30 10.09 -2.92 8.08
CA SER A 30 9.17 -2.01 8.78
C SER A 30 9.48 -0.56 8.40
N GLY A 31 8.57 0.34 8.75
CA GLY A 31 8.71 1.76 8.45
C GLY A 31 8.25 2.14 7.04
N ILE A 32 8.33 3.44 6.75
CA ILE A 32 7.88 4.03 5.47
C ILE A 32 9.08 4.27 4.57
N THR A 33 9.15 3.52 3.47
CA THR A 33 10.06 3.82 2.36
C THR A 33 9.33 4.69 1.33
N VAL A 34 9.78 5.92 1.14
CA VAL A 34 9.23 6.83 0.14
C VAL A 34 9.97 6.65 -1.18
N LEU A 35 9.22 6.35 -2.25
CA LEU A 35 9.69 6.43 -3.64
C LEU A 35 9.38 7.83 -4.15
N PHE A 36 10.43 8.63 -4.31
CA PHE A 36 10.31 10.02 -4.74
C PHE A 36 10.91 10.23 -6.13
N GLY A 37 10.23 10.98 -6.98
CA GLY A 37 10.74 11.27 -8.33
C GLY A 37 9.66 11.89 -9.23
N PRO A 38 10.04 12.35 -10.43
CA PRO A 38 9.11 12.97 -11.37
C PRO A 38 8.03 11.99 -11.84
N SER A 39 6.91 12.54 -12.32
CA SER A 39 5.88 11.73 -12.98
C SER A 39 6.48 11.00 -14.19
N GLY A 40 6.05 9.76 -14.41
CA GLY A 40 6.56 8.93 -15.50
C GLY A 40 7.87 8.19 -15.20
N SER A 41 8.50 8.36 -14.02
CA SER A 41 9.75 7.64 -13.68
C SER A 41 9.57 6.15 -13.36
N GLY A 42 8.35 5.59 -13.46
CA GLY A 42 8.11 4.15 -13.27
C GLY A 42 7.69 3.73 -11.86
N LYS A 43 7.48 4.66 -10.91
CA LYS A 43 7.10 4.34 -9.52
C LYS A 43 5.84 3.50 -9.42
N THR A 44 4.75 3.95 -10.04
CA THR A 44 3.49 3.20 -10.13
C THR A 44 3.68 1.84 -10.81
N THR A 45 4.49 1.78 -11.89
CA THR A 45 4.79 0.52 -12.57
C THR A 45 5.51 -0.45 -11.64
N MET A 46 6.49 0.02 -10.87
CA MET A 46 7.16 -0.78 -9.85
C MET A 46 6.16 -1.32 -8.81
N LEU A 47 5.27 -0.47 -8.26
CA LEU A 47 4.25 -0.92 -7.30
C LEU A 47 3.33 -1.97 -7.91
N ARG A 48 2.91 -1.79 -9.17
CA ARG A 48 2.07 -2.75 -9.89
C ARG A 48 2.76 -4.09 -10.11
N CYS A 49 4.06 -4.09 -10.41
CA CYS A 49 4.86 -5.31 -10.49
C CYS A 49 4.97 -6.01 -9.13
N LEU A 50 5.22 -5.27 -8.05
CA LEU A 50 5.22 -5.81 -6.67
C LEU A 50 3.88 -6.43 -6.29
N ALA A 51 2.79 -5.80 -6.70
CA ALA A 51 1.44 -6.32 -6.47
C ALA A 51 1.10 -7.54 -7.35
N GLY A 52 1.88 -7.83 -8.39
CA GLY A 52 1.57 -8.87 -9.38
C GLY A 52 0.46 -8.49 -10.34
N LEU A 53 0.15 -7.18 -10.45
CA LEU A 53 -0.79 -6.63 -11.42
C LEU A 53 -0.15 -6.48 -12.80
N ASP A 54 1.14 -6.20 -12.83
CA ASP A 54 1.97 -6.18 -14.03
C ASP A 54 3.05 -7.24 -13.93
N ARG A 55 3.41 -7.86 -15.06
CA ARG A 55 4.43 -8.89 -15.13
C ARG A 55 5.78 -8.28 -15.48
N ALA A 56 6.77 -8.50 -14.63
CA ALA A 56 8.17 -8.16 -14.86
C ALA A 56 9.02 -9.41 -14.65
N ASP A 57 10.24 -9.43 -15.16
CA ASP A 57 11.23 -10.44 -14.81
C ASP A 57 11.94 -10.08 -13.51
N GLY A 58 12.50 -11.08 -12.84
CA GLY A 58 13.32 -10.89 -11.65
C GLY A 58 12.78 -11.60 -10.40
N ARG A 59 13.06 -11.02 -9.23
CA ARG A 59 12.78 -11.63 -7.93
C ARG A 59 12.13 -10.63 -6.98
N VAL A 60 11.08 -11.06 -6.29
CA VAL A 60 10.43 -10.34 -5.18
C VAL A 60 10.28 -11.31 -4.01
N ALA A 61 10.83 -10.93 -2.85
CA ALA A 61 10.69 -11.71 -1.62
C ALA A 61 10.44 -10.79 -0.42
N ILE A 62 9.56 -11.23 0.50
CA ILE A 62 9.18 -10.51 1.71
C ILE A 62 9.21 -11.47 2.89
N GLY A 63 9.93 -11.12 3.97
CA GLY A 63 9.99 -11.93 5.16
C GLY A 63 10.31 -13.41 4.88
N GLY A 64 11.20 -13.68 3.92
CA GLY A 64 11.57 -15.03 3.48
C GLY A 64 10.60 -15.69 2.50
N GLN A 65 9.39 -15.15 2.29
CA GLN A 65 8.43 -15.67 1.31
C GLN A 65 8.74 -15.11 -0.09
N ILE A 66 8.97 -16.00 -1.06
CA ILE A 66 9.19 -15.61 -2.45
C ILE A 66 7.82 -15.42 -3.13
N TRP A 67 7.56 -14.20 -3.62
CA TRP A 67 6.35 -13.89 -4.39
C TRP A 67 6.59 -14.05 -5.89
N GLN A 68 7.82 -13.80 -6.33
CA GLN A 68 8.24 -13.94 -7.71
C GLN A 68 9.72 -14.33 -7.77
N ASP A 69 10.05 -15.23 -8.68
CA ASP A 69 11.42 -15.59 -9.04
C ASP A 69 11.37 -16.19 -10.45
N THR A 70 11.74 -15.40 -11.46
CA THR A 70 11.67 -15.80 -12.86
C THR A 70 12.58 -17.00 -13.15
N VAL A 71 13.75 -17.06 -12.51
CA VAL A 71 14.71 -18.17 -12.72
C VAL A 71 14.14 -19.49 -12.20
N LYS A 72 13.36 -19.43 -11.09
CA LYS A 72 12.74 -20.61 -10.48
C LYS A 72 11.33 -20.89 -10.99
N GLY A 73 10.81 -20.07 -11.92
CA GLY A 73 9.46 -20.21 -12.42
C GLY A 73 8.36 -19.90 -11.38
N ILE A 74 8.70 -19.17 -10.30
CA ILE A 74 7.75 -18.82 -9.24
C ILE A 74 7.08 -17.49 -9.59
N HIS A 75 5.73 -17.48 -9.58
CA HIS A 75 4.95 -16.25 -9.73
C HIS A 75 3.62 -16.39 -8.97
N LEU A 76 3.58 -15.83 -7.76
CA LEU A 76 2.33 -15.75 -7.01
C LEU A 76 1.40 -14.72 -7.66
N PRO A 77 0.15 -15.08 -7.98
CA PRO A 77 -0.82 -14.13 -8.47
C PRO A 77 -1.19 -13.13 -7.35
N THR A 78 -1.71 -11.96 -7.73
CA THR A 78 -2.03 -10.85 -6.80
C THR A 78 -2.82 -11.30 -5.57
N TRP A 79 -3.84 -12.13 -5.75
CA TRP A 79 -4.70 -12.60 -4.64
C TRP A 79 -4.03 -13.57 -3.65
N GLN A 80 -2.83 -14.04 -3.94
CA GLN A 80 -2.00 -14.86 -3.05
C GLN A 80 -0.87 -14.07 -2.40
N ARG A 81 -0.69 -12.81 -2.78
CA ARG A 81 0.28 -11.92 -2.15
C ARG A 81 -0.37 -11.23 -0.96
N ASP A 82 0.19 -11.42 0.22
CA ASP A 82 -0.28 -10.78 1.47
C ASP A 82 0.06 -9.28 1.45
N LEU A 83 -0.59 -8.49 0.57
CA LEU A 83 -0.36 -7.06 0.45
C LEU A 83 -1.66 -6.25 0.49
N GLY A 84 -1.55 -5.02 0.97
CA GLY A 84 -2.55 -3.98 0.78
C GLY A 84 -2.09 -3.02 -0.32
N TYR A 85 -2.98 -2.67 -1.26
CA TYR A 85 -2.70 -1.67 -2.29
C TYR A 85 -3.76 -0.57 -2.21
N VAL A 86 -3.30 0.66 -2.06
CA VAL A 86 -4.13 1.86 -2.14
C VAL A 86 -3.71 2.63 -3.38
N PHE A 87 -4.60 2.70 -4.36
CA PHE A 87 -4.39 3.40 -5.62
C PHE A 87 -4.51 4.91 -5.43
N GLN A 88 -4.01 5.67 -6.37
CA GLN A 88 -4.13 7.13 -6.42
C GLN A 88 -5.59 7.60 -6.31
N GLU A 89 -6.49 6.90 -6.99
CA GLU A 89 -7.92 6.99 -6.74
C GLU A 89 -8.28 5.96 -5.65
N SER A 90 -9.05 6.35 -4.64
CA SER A 90 -9.35 5.48 -3.48
C SER A 90 -10.06 4.16 -3.84
N SER A 91 -10.59 4.05 -5.07
CA SER A 91 -11.19 2.84 -5.66
C SER A 91 -12.17 2.13 -4.71
N LEU A 92 -12.99 2.90 -3.99
CA LEU A 92 -14.07 2.35 -3.17
C LEU A 92 -15.23 1.89 -4.06
N PHE A 93 -15.96 0.88 -3.60
CA PHE A 93 -17.16 0.40 -4.28
C PHE A 93 -18.30 1.38 -4.02
N GLU A 94 -18.71 2.15 -5.01
CA GLU A 94 -19.69 3.22 -4.89
C GLU A 94 -21.11 2.72 -4.53
N HIS A 95 -21.44 1.49 -4.89
CA HIS A 95 -22.72 0.85 -4.58
C HIS A 95 -22.80 0.29 -3.15
N LEU A 96 -21.74 0.41 -2.36
CA LEU A 96 -21.65 -0.05 -0.97
C LEU A 96 -21.45 1.13 -0.03
N ASP A 97 -21.99 1.04 1.18
CA ASP A 97 -21.61 1.91 2.28
C ASP A 97 -20.17 1.65 2.77
N VAL A 98 -19.69 2.48 3.68
CA VAL A 98 -18.33 2.35 4.24
C VAL A 98 -18.14 1.00 4.92
N GLN A 99 -19.07 0.56 5.76
CA GLN A 99 -18.99 -0.70 6.49
C GLN A 99 -18.85 -1.90 5.54
N ARG A 100 -19.66 -1.92 4.48
CA ARG A 100 -19.62 -3.00 3.47
C ARG A 100 -18.36 -2.94 2.62
N ASN A 101 -17.83 -1.75 2.32
CA ASN A 101 -16.52 -1.59 1.68
C ASN A 101 -15.42 -2.22 2.52
N LEU A 102 -15.40 -1.95 3.83
CA LEU A 102 -14.40 -2.47 4.75
C LEU A 102 -14.50 -4.00 4.92
N ASN A 103 -15.72 -4.53 5.03
CA ASN A 103 -15.95 -5.97 5.19
C ASN A 103 -15.79 -6.77 3.90
N TYR A 104 -15.71 -6.13 2.73
CA TYR A 104 -15.75 -6.81 1.43
C TYR A 104 -14.75 -7.94 1.26
N GLY A 105 -13.52 -7.74 1.74
CA GLY A 105 -12.48 -8.77 1.71
C GLY A 105 -12.66 -9.80 2.82
N ILE A 106 -13.02 -9.35 4.02
CA ILE A 106 -13.17 -10.18 5.23
C ILE A 106 -14.25 -11.25 5.03
N ASP A 107 -15.39 -10.87 4.46
CA ASP A 107 -16.52 -11.77 4.21
C ASP A 107 -16.17 -12.93 3.25
N ARG A 108 -15.13 -12.76 2.44
CA ARG A 108 -14.66 -13.76 1.46
C ARG A 108 -13.54 -14.64 1.97
N ILE A 109 -12.78 -14.17 2.94
CA ILE A 109 -11.61 -14.86 3.48
C ILE A 109 -11.85 -15.16 4.95
N LYS A 110 -12.17 -16.43 5.25
CA LYS A 110 -12.35 -16.90 6.63
C LYS A 110 -11.00 -17.08 7.33
N LYS A 111 -10.29 -15.95 7.62
CA LYS A 111 -9.03 -15.94 8.37
C LYS A 111 -9.30 -15.39 9.78
N PRO A 112 -8.84 -16.06 10.85
CA PRO A 112 -8.97 -15.55 12.21
C PRO A 112 -8.29 -14.18 12.38
N GLY A 113 -8.86 -13.30 13.23
CA GLY A 113 -8.27 -12.02 13.59
C GLY A 113 -8.55 -10.88 12.61
N LEU A 114 -9.24 -11.10 11.47
CA LEU A 114 -9.52 -10.02 10.52
C LEU A 114 -10.50 -8.99 11.08
N THR A 115 -11.46 -9.42 11.90
CA THR A 115 -12.43 -8.50 12.52
C THR A 115 -11.74 -7.57 13.51
N GLU A 116 -10.86 -8.09 14.34
CA GLU A 116 -10.06 -7.32 15.29
C GLU A 116 -9.11 -6.37 14.55
N SER A 117 -8.50 -6.82 13.46
CA SER A 117 -7.65 -5.99 12.61
C SER A 117 -8.43 -4.85 11.96
N LEU A 118 -9.66 -5.11 11.51
CA LEU A 118 -10.55 -4.09 10.98
C LEU A 118 -10.90 -3.05 12.05
N ASP A 119 -11.27 -3.47 13.25
CA ASP A 119 -11.60 -2.54 14.34
C ASP A 119 -10.40 -1.65 14.71
N GLN A 120 -9.21 -2.23 14.78
CA GLN A 120 -7.96 -1.47 14.98
C GLN A 120 -7.72 -0.46 13.86
N ALA A 121 -7.92 -0.84 12.59
CA ALA A 121 -7.76 0.06 11.45
C ALA A 121 -8.80 1.19 11.46
N ILE A 122 -10.06 0.91 11.83
CA ILE A 122 -11.13 1.90 11.98
C ILE A 122 -10.76 2.94 13.04
N ASP A 123 -10.25 2.50 14.19
CA ASP A 123 -9.87 3.39 15.28
C ASP A 123 -8.61 4.20 14.96
N LEU A 124 -7.58 3.53 14.39
CA LEU A 124 -6.34 4.16 13.96
C LEU A 124 -6.59 5.29 12.95
N LEU A 125 -7.52 5.12 12.04
CA LEU A 125 -7.84 6.09 10.99
C LEU A 125 -9.02 7.01 11.35
N GLY A 126 -9.62 6.87 12.55
CA GLY A 126 -10.67 7.73 13.06
C GLY A 126 -11.94 7.76 12.21
N ILE A 127 -12.29 6.63 11.58
CA ILE A 127 -13.41 6.55 10.61
C ILE A 127 -14.68 5.89 11.17
N ARG A 128 -14.73 5.59 12.46
CA ARG A 128 -15.87 4.89 13.09
C ARG A 128 -17.20 5.61 12.87
N HIS A 129 -17.20 6.94 12.85
CA HIS A 129 -18.38 7.77 12.61
C HIS A 129 -18.85 7.76 11.14
N LEU A 130 -18.09 7.17 10.23
CA LEU A 130 -18.40 7.10 8.80
C LEU A 130 -19.06 5.78 8.38
N LEU A 131 -19.06 4.75 9.23
CA LEU A 131 -19.38 3.37 8.86
C LEU A 131 -20.72 3.20 8.14
N SER A 132 -21.74 3.94 8.54
CA SER A 132 -23.09 3.90 7.93
C SER A 132 -23.27 4.85 6.74
N ARG A 133 -22.24 5.65 6.38
CA ARG A 133 -22.35 6.61 5.29
C ARG A 133 -22.17 5.94 3.92
N PRO A 134 -22.90 6.39 2.90
CA PRO A 134 -22.63 6.05 1.52
C PRO A 134 -21.30 6.68 1.07
N VAL A 135 -20.58 6.03 0.14
CA VAL A 135 -19.25 6.48 -0.31
C VAL A 135 -19.30 7.83 -1.02
N ASP A 136 -20.36 8.12 -1.76
CA ASP A 136 -20.55 9.39 -2.49
C ASP A 136 -20.63 10.61 -1.57
N GLY A 137 -21.10 10.42 -0.32
CA GLY A 137 -21.17 11.45 0.70
C GLY A 137 -19.86 11.72 1.45
N LEU A 138 -18.75 11.04 1.10
CA LEU A 138 -17.46 11.21 1.76
C LEU A 138 -16.63 12.30 1.08
N SER A 139 -15.91 13.09 1.89
CA SER A 139 -14.82 13.93 1.40
C SER A 139 -13.68 13.11 0.83
N GLY A 140 -12.81 13.70 -0.01
CA GLY A 140 -11.63 13.00 -0.56
C GLY A 140 -10.74 12.39 0.53
N GLY A 141 -10.53 13.11 1.63
CA GLY A 141 -9.75 12.61 2.76
C GLY A 141 -10.40 11.48 3.52
N GLU A 142 -11.72 11.52 3.70
CA GLU A 142 -12.47 10.40 4.30
C GLU A 142 -12.42 9.16 3.40
N ARG A 143 -12.61 9.32 2.08
CA ARG A 143 -12.47 8.23 1.10
C ARG A 143 -11.08 7.58 1.19
N GLN A 144 -10.04 8.39 1.31
CA GLN A 144 -8.67 7.89 1.40
C GLN A 144 -8.44 7.10 2.68
N ARG A 145 -8.87 7.60 3.84
CA ARG A 145 -8.80 6.87 5.12
C ARG A 145 -9.55 5.55 5.08
N VAL A 146 -10.74 5.52 4.48
CA VAL A 146 -11.51 4.29 4.29
C VAL A 146 -10.77 3.30 3.38
N ALA A 147 -10.14 3.76 2.29
CA ALA A 147 -9.37 2.90 1.39
C ALA A 147 -8.15 2.28 2.09
N ILE A 148 -7.45 3.05 2.93
CA ILE A 148 -6.32 2.56 3.73
C ILE A 148 -6.82 1.55 4.78
N ALA A 149 -7.92 1.84 5.49
CA ALA A 149 -8.51 0.91 6.46
C ALA A 149 -8.89 -0.42 5.81
N ARG A 150 -9.49 -0.39 4.63
CA ARG A 150 -9.84 -1.58 3.85
C ARG A 150 -8.61 -2.43 3.50
N ALA A 151 -7.51 -1.78 3.14
CA ALA A 151 -6.26 -2.47 2.84
C ALA A 151 -5.64 -3.10 4.10
N LEU A 152 -5.66 -2.39 5.23
CA LEU A 152 -5.12 -2.86 6.51
C LEU A 152 -5.94 -3.98 7.15
N ALA A 153 -7.26 -3.97 6.97
CA ALA A 153 -8.17 -4.99 7.52
C ALA A 153 -7.79 -6.41 7.13
N MET A 154 -7.10 -6.59 5.99
CA MET A 154 -6.66 -7.88 5.49
C MET A 154 -5.36 -8.39 6.12
N GLN A 155 -4.78 -7.67 7.09
CA GLN A 155 -3.51 -7.99 7.75
C GLN A 155 -2.38 -8.22 6.73
N PRO A 156 -2.09 -7.22 5.87
CA PRO A 156 -1.06 -7.36 4.85
C PRO A 156 0.34 -7.44 5.47
N LYS A 157 1.27 -8.09 4.76
CA LYS A 157 2.71 -8.07 5.07
C LYS A 157 3.45 -6.91 4.43
N LEU A 158 2.80 -6.20 3.50
CA LEU A 158 3.30 -5.03 2.79
C LEU A 158 2.13 -4.11 2.46
N LEU A 159 2.28 -2.81 2.72
CA LEU A 159 1.33 -1.79 2.30
C LEU A 159 1.94 -0.95 1.18
N LEU A 160 1.24 -0.86 0.05
CA LEU A 160 1.60 -0.05 -1.11
C LEU A 160 0.64 1.13 -1.21
N LEU A 161 1.17 2.34 -1.16
CA LEU A 161 0.41 3.60 -1.25
C LEU A 161 0.90 4.37 -2.48
N ASP A 162 0.07 4.44 -3.52
CA ASP A 162 0.42 5.03 -4.81
C ASP A 162 -0.18 6.43 -4.92
N GLU A 163 0.63 7.46 -4.64
CA GLU A 163 0.23 8.88 -4.61
C GLU A 163 -1.08 9.14 -3.85
N PRO A 164 -1.25 8.61 -2.62
CA PRO A 164 -2.56 8.56 -1.96
C PRO A 164 -3.16 9.92 -1.66
N LEU A 165 -2.38 10.99 -1.67
CA LEU A 165 -2.85 12.36 -1.37
C LEU A 165 -2.86 13.27 -2.61
N ALA A 166 -2.56 12.76 -3.82
CA ALA A 166 -2.38 13.61 -5.01
C ALA A 166 -3.65 14.38 -5.40
N SER A 167 -4.84 13.80 -5.18
CA SER A 167 -6.12 14.42 -5.54
C SER A 167 -6.67 15.40 -4.48
N LEU A 168 -5.93 15.63 -3.38
CA LEU A 168 -6.39 16.45 -2.25
C LEU A 168 -5.77 17.84 -2.28
N ASP A 169 -6.57 18.83 -1.89
CA ASP A 169 -6.07 20.17 -1.60
C ASP A 169 -5.18 20.19 -0.34
N GLN A 170 -4.42 21.29 -0.17
CA GLN A 170 -3.43 21.40 0.89
C GLN A 170 -4.03 21.27 2.30
N ASN A 171 -5.22 21.81 2.53
CA ASN A 171 -5.86 21.73 3.85
C ASN A 171 -6.21 20.28 4.20
N ARG A 172 -6.81 19.55 3.25
CA ARG A 172 -7.15 18.13 3.43
C ARG A 172 -5.92 17.24 3.58
N LYS A 173 -4.81 17.56 2.91
CA LYS A 173 -3.53 16.88 3.14
C LYS A 173 -3.07 17.01 4.58
N GLN A 174 -3.15 18.21 5.16
CA GLN A 174 -2.77 18.47 6.55
C GLN A 174 -3.65 17.70 7.56
N GLU A 175 -4.91 17.44 7.23
CA GLU A 175 -5.79 16.63 8.08
C GLU A 175 -5.41 15.13 8.07
N ILE A 176 -4.89 14.62 6.94
CA ILE A 176 -4.61 13.18 6.79
C ILE A 176 -3.18 12.82 7.20
N LEU A 177 -2.22 13.72 6.99
CA LEU A 177 -0.81 13.45 7.28
C LEU A 177 -0.57 12.93 8.72
N PRO A 178 -1.21 13.46 9.79
CA PRO A 178 -1.07 12.91 11.13
C PRO A 178 -1.54 11.44 11.24
N TRP A 179 -2.53 11.05 10.46
CA TRP A 179 -3.00 9.66 10.43
C TRP A 179 -1.99 8.74 9.73
N LEU A 180 -1.35 9.22 8.67
CA LEU A 180 -0.28 8.49 7.99
C LEU A 180 0.99 8.37 8.86
N GLU A 181 1.33 9.43 9.60
CA GLU A 181 2.40 9.39 10.61
C GLU A 181 2.08 8.36 11.71
N GLY A 182 0.82 8.30 12.15
CA GLY A 182 0.36 7.29 13.11
C GLY A 182 0.45 5.85 12.60
N LEU A 183 0.33 5.63 11.29
CA LEU A 183 0.52 4.30 10.68
C LEU A 183 1.92 3.75 10.96
N HIS A 184 2.95 4.60 10.84
CA HIS A 184 4.34 4.21 11.13
C HIS A 184 4.52 3.72 12.57
N GLN A 185 3.89 4.39 13.53
CA GLN A 185 4.00 4.05 14.95
C GLN A 185 3.15 2.82 15.33
N GLY A 186 2.04 2.61 14.63
CA GLY A 186 1.07 1.54 14.92
C GLY A 186 1.27 0.24 14.15
N LEU A 187 2.07 0.23 13.09
CA LEU A 187 2.25 -0.91 12.20
C LEU A 187 3.70 -1.40 12.19
N SER A 188 3.86 -2.72 12.34
CA SER A 188 5.16 -3.40 12.23
C SER A 188 5.41 -3.99 10.83
N ILE A 189 4.80 -3.42 9.79
CA ILE A 189 4.94 -3.87 8.40
C ILE A 189 5.63 -2.80 7.55
N PRO A 190 6.34 -3.18 6.46
CA PRO A 190 6.90 -2.22 5.54
C PRO A 190 5.79 -1.51 4.76
N ILE A 191 5.96 -0.21 4.57
CA ILE A 191 5.09 0.64 3.77
C ILE A 191 5.93 1.22 2.62
N ILE A 192 5.51 1.03 1.38
CA ILE A 192 6.08 1.73 0.23
C ILE A 192 5.11 2.83 -0.15
N TYR A 193 5.58 4.07 -0.07
CA TYR A 193 4.80 5.28 -0.30
C TYR A 193 5.33 6.03 -1.52
N VAL A 194 4.54 6.15 -2.56
CA VAL A 194 4.88 6.92 -3.76
C VAL A 194 4.37 8.34 -3.61
N THR A 195 5.23 9.32 -3.82
CA THR A 195 4.85 10.74 -3.88
C THR A 195 5.84 11.55 -4.72
N HIS A 196 5.38 12.72 -5.17
CA HIS A 196 6.21 13.79 -5.72
C HIS A 196 6.20 15.05 -4.83
N SER A 197 5.52 14.99 -3.67
CA SER A 197 5.42 16.10 -2.69
C SER A 197 6.58 16.07 -1.71
N ARG A 198 7.33 17.17 -1.62
CA ARG A 198 8.43 17.32 -0.66
C ARG A 198 7.93 17.38 0.79
N ASP A 199 6.75 17.93 1.02
CA ASP A 199 6.16 18.03 2.34
C ASP A 199 5.79 16.63 2.88
N GLU A 200 5.20 15.78 2.02
CA GLU A 200 4.89 14.40 2.37
C GLU A 200 6.17 13.59 2.64
N LEU A 201 7.19 13.75 1.78
CA LEU A 201 8.50 13.12 1.96
C LEU A 201 9.13 13.50 3.32
N ALA A 202 9.18 14.78 3.64
CA ALA A 202 9.82 15.29 4.85
C ALA A 202 9.12 14.79 6.15
N ARG A 203 7.83 14.51 6.08
CA ARG A 203 7.04 14.09 7.24
C ARG A 203 6.96 12.59 7.41
N LEU A 204 6.97 11.82 6.33
CA LEU A 204 6.63 10.40 6.35
C LEU A 204 7.83 9.47 6.15
N ALA A 205 8.93 9.94 5.55
CA ALA A 205 9.99 9.04 5.13
C ALA A 205 10.93 8.62 6.28
N ASP A 206 11.00 7.32 6.53
CA ASP A 206 12.13 6.72 7.28
C ASP A 206 13.27 6.40 6.31
N HIS A 207 12.93 6.01 5.09
CA HIS A 207 13.86 5.67 4.01
C HIS A 207 13.43 6.34 2.71
N LEU A 208 14.41 6.73 1.91
CA LEU A 208 14.20 7.40 0.63
C LEU A 208 14.83 6.62 -0.52
N VAL A 209 14.07 6.44 -1.58
CA VAL A 209 14.52 5.95 -2.91
C VAL A 209 14.15 7.01 -3.94
N ILE A 210 15.13 7.40 -4.79
CA ILE A 210 14.98 8.44 -5.81
C ILE A 210 15.15 7.79 -7.20
#